data_d17d73568652744e54f379f6e72a8646
#
_entry.id   d17d73568652744e54f379f6e72a8646
#
_cell.length_a   1.000
_cell.length_b   1.000
_cell.length_c   1.000
_cell.angle_alpha   90.00
_cell.angle_beta   90.00
_cell.angle_gamma   90.00
#
_symmetry.space_group_name_H-M   'P 1'
#
loop_
_entity.id
_entity.type
_entity.pdbx_description
1 polymer ?
#
loop_
_entity_poly.entity_id
_entity_poly.type
_entity_poly.pdbx_seq_one_letter_code
_entity_poly.pdbx_strand_id
1 'polypeptide(L)'
;ETLHLHHSDQQSSREVPVHIYHGSSHTLGKMIRLKSLIGKKTSGDLVQLKSEKPVFCKHGDRLIIRNFSLTATLAGAVVILNNNVPGRLHDKSRLAFIDAHREASPGPTIDRLLQAGPYALSTNKNNWNVRKQHITQLLHQKDVVLVGDYAISKDIWSNWSKTILRTVISTLSADSTKTGLQINEIESTIPKDILPTVIKDLVSNGYLKDESGRISHSKHSSDLSPTEKKLLVAISKHLNSFQPPPLGDLVDLTGIPRPELSAFLNSIVKKGELAKISSTRYYLKPKLEELID
;
A
#
# COMPACT_ATOMS: atom_id res chain seq x y z
N GLU A 1 22.74 27.43 5.11
CA GLU A 1 22.39 28.52 6.07
C GLU A 1 20.89 28.61 6.17
N THR A 2 20.44 28.52 7.36
CA THR A 2 19.07 28.32 7.77
C THR A 2 18.33 29.64 7.91
N LEU A 3 17.04 29.67 7.61
CA LEU A 3 16.15 30.79 7.83
C LEU A 3 16.25 31.34 9.26
N HIS A 4 16.94 32.46 9.46
CA HIS A 4 16.77 33.27 10.68
C HIS A 4 15.65 34.27 10.43
N LEU A 5 14.46 33.94 10.92
CA LEU A 5 13.39 34.93 11.04
C LEU A 5 13.62 35.74 12.31
N HIS A 6 13.84 37.03 12.18
CA HIS A 6 13.79 37.93 13.33
C HIS A 6 12.38 37.89 13.95
N HIS A 7 12.36 37.68 15.25
CA HIS A 7 11.17 37.48 16.07
C HIS A 7 10.07 38.53 15.83
N SER A 8 8.90 38.06 15.51
CA SER A 8 7.64 38.54 16.02
C SER A 8 6.79 37.32 16.33
N ASP A 9 6.60 37.11 17.64
CA ASP A 9 5.71 36.13 18.22
C ASP A 9 4.30 36.27 17.66
N GLN A 10 3.90 35.36 16.77
CA GLN A 10 2.51 34.96 16.64
C GLN A 10 2.43 33.58 15.97
N GLN A 11 2.06 32.59 16.75
CA GLN A 11 1.66 31.23 16.32
C GLN A 11 0.38 31.34 15.50
N SER A 12 0.49 31.61 14.20
CA SER A 12 -0.64 31.40 13.29
C SER A 12 -0.16 30.80 11.99
N SER A 13 -0.91 29.82 11.48
CA SER A 13 -0.83 29.28 10.12
C SER A 13 -1.23 30.32 9.06
N ARG A 14 -0.99 31.61 9.34
CA ARG A 14 -1.41 32.75 8.53
C ARG A 14 -0.51 32.85 7.31
N GLU A 15 -1.11 32.93 6.13
CA GLU A 15 -0.40 33.25 4.90
C GLU A 15 0.08 34.69 4.96
N VAL A 16 1.39 34.91 4.85
CA VAL A 16 2.01 36.23 4.86
C VAL A 16 2.41 36.55 3.42
N PRO A 17 1.95 37.67 2.83
CA PRO A 17 2.38 38.09 1.49
C PRO A 17 3.85 38.54 1.53
N VAL A 18 4.61 38.06 0.54
CA VAL A 18 6.05 38.28 0.46
C VAL A 18 6.51 38.46 -0.99
N HIS A 19 7.66 39.09 -1.14
CA HIS A 19 8.45 39.08 -2.39
C HIS A 19 9.50 37.96 -2.30
N ILE A 20 9.59 37.17 -3.36
CA ILE A 20 10.53 36.06 -3.49
C ILE A 20 11.53 36.38 -4.59
N TYR A 21 12.81 36.37 -4.25
CA TYR A 21 13.91 36.60 -5.20
C TYR A 21 14.72 35.31 -5.34
N HIS A 22 14.98 34.93 -6.59
CA HIS A 22 15.86 33.83 -6.96
C HIS A 22 16.75 34.24 -8.13
N GLY A 23 18.04 34.40 -7.89
CA GLY A 23 18.95 34.96 -8.90
C GLY A 23 18.47 36.35 -9.38
N SER A 24 18.27 36.49 -10.69
CA SER A 24 17.71 37.70 -11.33
C SER A 24 16.17 37.70 -11.36
N SER A 25 15.52 36.62 -10.94
CA SER A 25 14.05 36.47 -10.97
C SER A 25 13.42 36.99 -9.70
N HIS A 26 12.24 37.61 -9.85
CA HIS A 26 11.44 38.13 -8.76
C HIS A 26 9.97 37.83 -8.99
N THR A 27 9.28 37.41 -7.95
CA THR A 27 7.83 37.19 -7.96
C THR A 27 7.21 37.50 -6.63
N LEU A 28 5.93 37.85 -6.66
CA LEU A 28 5.07 37.87 -5.46
C LEU A 28 4.68 36.45 -5.05
N GLY A 29 4.37 36.29 -3.79
CA GLY A 29 3.88 35.03 -3.26
C GLY A 29 3.41 35.16 -1.82
N LYS A 30 3.10 34.00 -1.24
CA LYS A 30 2.68 33.87 0.15
C LYS A 30 3.59 32.90 0.86
N MET A 31 3.97 33.23 2.08
CA MET A 31 4.77 32.40 2.98
C MET A 31 3.88 31.84 4.09
N ILE A 32 3.99 30.53 4.33
CA ILE A 32 3.28 29.82 5.40
C ILE A 32 4.31 29.09 6.25
N ARG A 33 4.31 29.33 7.56
CA ARG A 33 5.15 28.57 8.51
C ARG A 33 4.60 27.16 8.70
N LEU A 34 5.46 26.16 8.65
CA LEU A 34 5.15 24.78 8.94
C LEU A 34 5.66 24.43 10.35
N LYS A 35 4.89 23.64 11.10
CA LYS A 35 5.38 23.14 12.41
C LYS A 35 6.49 22.12 12.16
N SER A 36 7.69 22.36 12.71
CA SER A 36 8.76 21.37 12.68
C SER A 36 8.42 20.19 13.61
N LEU A 37 8.67 18.95 13.12
CA LEU A 37 8.54 17.73 13.94
C LEU A 37 9.77 17.47 14.80
N ILE A 38 10.90 18.09 14.46
CA ILE A 38 12.17 17.90 15.16
C ILE A 38 12.32 19.01 16.20
N GLY A 39 12.51 18.57 17.45
CA GLY A 39 12.66 19.47 18.59
C GLY A 39 13.74 20.52 18.41
N LYS A 40 13.66 21.57 19.15
CA LYS A 40 14.33 22.88 19.29
C LYS A 40 15.82 23.06 18.87
N LYS A 41 16.48 22.10 18.24
CA LYS A 41 17.94 22.17 17.90
C LYS A 41 18.26 22.33 16.41
N THR A 42 17.29 22.43 15.53
CA THR A 42 17.58 22.70 14.11
C THR A 42 17.52 24.20 13.85
N SER A 43 18.59 24.73 13.28
CA SER A 43 18.71 26.13 12.89
C SER A 43 17.75 26.42 11.73
N GLY A 44 16.61 27.09 12.01
CA GLY A 44 15.69 27.65 11.02
C GLY A 44 14.29 27.04 10.95
N ASP A 45 13.35 27.89 10.56
CA ASP A 45 11.95 27.54 10.38
C ASP A 45 11.74 26.86 9.04
N LEU A 46 10.88 25.85 9.03
CA LEU A 46 10.37 25.26 7.79
C LEU A 46 9.20 26.11 7.29
N VAL A 47 9.27 26.57 6.04
CA VAL A 47 8.22 27.36 5.41
C VAL A 47 7.81 26.78 4.06
N GLN A 48 6.53 26.95 3.73
CA GLN A 48 6.03 26.75 2.38
C GLN A 48 5.87 28.11 1.71
N LEU A 49 6.44 28.23 0.50
CA LEU A 49 6.23 29.41 -0.36
C LEU A 49 5.26 29.03 -1.48
N LYS A 50 4.24 29.86 -1.68
CA LYS A 50 3.31 29.80 -2.83
C LYS A 50 3.59 31.00 -3.70
N SER A 51 4.27 30.82 -4.81
CA SER A 51 4.59 31.90 -5.76
C SER A 51 3.45 32.13 -6.75
N GLU A 52 3.22 33.39 -7.15
CA GLU A 52 2.23 33.73 -8.17
C GLU A 52 2.70 33.35 -9.59
N LYS A 53 4.00 33.39 -9.83
CA LYS A 53 4.61 32.95 -11.09
C LYS A 53 5.53 31.74 -10.81
N PRO A 54 5.71 30.85 -11.79
CA PRO A 54 6.65 29.73 -11.65
C PRO A 54 8.07 30.23 -11.31
N VAL A 55 8.68 29.62 -10.30
CA VAL A 55 10.08 29.87 -9.94
C VAL A 55 10.87 28.59 -10.26
N PHE A 56 11.84 28.74 -11.19
CA PHE A 56 12.70 27.62 -11.58
C PHE A 56 13.85 27.49 -10.58
N CYS A 57 13.61 26.74 -9.52
CA CYS A 57 14.60 26.47 -8.48
C CYS A 57 14.78 24.98 -8.25
N LYS A 58 15.93 24.60 -7.70
CA LYS A 58 16.27 23.21 -7.34
C LYS A 58 16.63 23.12 -5.87
N HIS A 59 16.72 21.92 -5.36
CA HIS A 59 17.22 21.66 -4.02
C HIS A 59 18.60 22.31 -3.81
N GLY A 60 18.75 23.02 -2.71
CA GLY A 60 19.97 23.74 -2.35
C GLY A 60 20.06 25.19 -2.89
N ASP A 61 19.17 25.60 -3.80
CA ASP A 61 19.16 26.98 -4.29
C ASP A 61 18.79 27.94 -3.15
N ARG A 62 19.38 29.14 -3.24
CA ARG A 62 19.18 30.20 -2.24
C ARG A 62 18.15 31.19 -2.71
N LEU A 63 17.24 31.56 -1.82
CA LEU A 63 16.20 32.57 -2.04
C LEU A 63 16.37 33.70 -1.04
N ILE A 64 15.96 34.92 -1.45
CA ILE A 64 15.78 36.05 -0.54
C ILE A 64 14.29 36.35 -0.45
N ILE A 65 13.78 36.45 0.77
CA ILE A 65 12.39 36.76 1.06
C ILE A 65 12.32 38.16 1.69
N ARG A 66 11.54 39.05 1.06
CA ARG A 66 11.29 40.38 1.57
C ARG A 66 9.83 40.59 1.94
N ASN A 67 9.55 41.52 2.84
CA ASN A 67 8.19 41.90 3.17
C ASN A 67 7.49 42.54 1.97
N PHE A 68 6.16 42.54 2.02
CA PHE A 68 5.32 43.02 0.91
C PHE A 68 5.59 44.51 0.57
N SER A 69 5.89 45.32 1.56
CA SER A 69 6.24 46.75 1.34
C SER A 69 7.65 47.00 0.84
N LEU A 70 8.48 45.97 0.64
CA LEU A 70 9.88 46.03 0.21
C LEU A 70 10.81 46.81 1.14
N THR A 71 10.35 47.13 2.36
CA THR A 71 11.14 47.92 3.31
C THR A 71 12.19 47.10 4.04
N ALA A 72 11.97 45.76 4.18
CA ALA A 72 12.87 44.90 4.91
C ALA A 72 13.04 43.52 4.25
N THR A 73 14.25 42.96 4.40
CA THR A 73 14.49 41.54 4.14
C THR A 73 14.07 40.72 5.36
N LEU A 74 13.11 39.79 5.17
CA LEU A 74 12.62 38.94 6.23
C LEU A 74 13.57 37.77 6.50
N ALA A 75 14.10 37.17 5.42
CA ALA A 75 14.94 35.99 5.55
C ALA A 75 15.75 35.69 4.28
N GLY A 76 16.86 34.96 4.47
CA GLY A 76 17.44 34.10 3.45
C GLY A 76 16.86 32.69 3.60
N ALA A 77 16.60 32.00 2.50
CA ALA A 77 16.06 30.66 2.50
C ALA A 77 16.85 29.73 1.60
N VAL A 78 16.81 28.43 1.91
CA VAL A 78 17.34 27.39 1.05
C VAL A 78 16.18 26.50 0.60
N VAL A 79 16.10 26.24 -0.70
CA VAL A 79 15.08 25.38 -1.29
C VAL A 79 15.34 23.93 -0.86
N ILE A 80 14.36 23.33 -0.19
CA ILE A 80 14.38 21.91 0.16
C ILE A 80 13.65 21.09 -0.91
N LEU A 81 12.49 21.57 -1.35
CA LEU A 81 11.66 20.96 -2.39
C LEU A 81 11.09 22.05 -3.29
N ASN A 82 11.11 21.78 -4.59
CA ASN A 82 10.63 22.73 -5.60
C ASN A 82 9.22 22.42 -6.12
N ASN A 83 8.61 21.35 -5.62
CA ASN A 83 7.28 20.91 -6.01
C ASN A 83 6.33 20.85 -4.82
N ASN A 84 5.05 20.78 -5.12
CA ASN A 84 4.04 20.62 -4.09
C ASN A 84 4.06 19.18 -3.54
N VAL A 85 4.19 19.06 -2.23
CA VAL A 85 4.04 17.78 -1.53
C VAL A 85 2.56 17.60 -1.18
N PRO A 86 1.90 16.54 -1.67
CA PRO A 86 0.50 16.30 -1.37
C PRO A 86 0.27 16.06 0.13
N GLY A 87 -0.97 16.26 0.56
CA GLY A 87 -1.37 16.09 1.96
C GLY A 87 -1.75 17.41 2.67
N ARG A 88 -2.31 17.28 3.85
CA ARG A 88 -2.68 18.44 4.68
C ARG A 88 -1.44 19.17 5.19
N LEU A 89 -1.55 20.47 5.39
CA LEU A 89 -0.42 21.35 5.71
C LEU A 89 0.44 20.88 6.91
N HIS A 90 -0.19 20.33 7.93
CA HIS A 90 0.44 19.87 9.18
C HIS A 90 0.37 18.35 9.37
N ASP A 91 0.16 17.59 8.30
CA ASP A 91 0.22 16.13 8.34
C ASP A 91 1.63 15.67 8.72
N LYS A 92 1.71 14.77 9.70
CA LYS A 92 3.00 14.25 10.21
C LYS A 92 3.82 13.55 9.14
N SER A 93 3.19 12.75 8.29
CA SER A 93 3.87 12.03 7.19
C SER A 93 4.42 13.01 6.15
N ARG A 94 3.63 14.02 5.78
CA ARG A 94 4.06 15.11 4.88
C ARG A 94 5.23 15.90 5.45
N LEU A 95 5.16 16.28 6.72
CA LEU A 95 6.23 17.02 7.39
C LEU A 95 7.52 16.18 7.51
N ALA A 96 7.39 14.89 7.85
CA ALA A 96 8.52 13.96 7.90
C ALA A 96 9.20 13.82 6.53
N PHE A 97 8.41 13.74 5.45
CA PHE A 97 8.91 13.71 4.09
C PHE A 97 9.70 14.99 3.74
N ILE A 98 9.14 16.17 4.04
CA ILE A 98 9.81 17.44 3.79
C ILE A 98 11.09 17.56 4.62
N ASP A 99 11.04 17.17 5.87
CA ASP A 99 12.17 17.26 6.80
C ASP A 99 13.31 16.31 6.40
N ALA A 100 12.99 15.15 5.86
CA ALA A 100 14.01 14.23 5.31
C ALA A 100 14.84 14.86 4.18
N HIS A 101 14.27 15.83 3.44
CA HIS A 101 14.97 16.53 2.37
C HIS A 101 15.84 17.72 2.83
N ARG A 102 15.92 17.99 4.13
CA ARG A 102 16.81 19.06 4.66
C ARG A 102 18.29 18.76 4.45
N GLU A 103 18.65 17.49 4.27
CA GLU A 103 20.04 17.10 4.06
C GLU A 103 20.58 17.67 2.74
N ALA A 104 21.81 18.15 2.79
CA ALA A 104 22.47 18.76 1.62
C ALA A 104 22.84 17.73 0.55
N SER A 105 22.88 16.45 0.87
CA SER A 105 23.25 15.36 -0.05
C SER A 105 22.14 14.34 -0.26
N PRO A 106 22.01 13.75 -1.45
CA PRO A 106 20.95 12.77 -1.76
C PRO A 106 21.00 11.51 -0.91
N GLY A 107 22.19 11.01 -0.57
CA GLY A 107 22.37 9.73 0.11
C GLY A 107 21.63 9.63 1.45
N PRO A 108 21.93 10.49 2.44
CA PRO A 108 21.24 10.49 3.74
C PRO A 108 19.73 10.75 3.62
N THR A 109 19.33 11.59 2.66
CA THR A 109 17.91 11.85 2.42
C THR A 109 17.18 10.60 1.90
N ILE A 110 17.77 9.90 0.95
CA ILE A 110 17.22 8.64 0.42
C ILE A 110 17.08 7.63 1.56
N ASP A 111 18.04 7.52 2.47
CA ASP A 111 17.96 6.63 3.62
C ASP A 111 16.77 6.94 4.52
N ARG A 112 16.58 8.20 4.86
CA ARG A 112 15.43 8.64 5.67
C ARG A 112 14.09 8.40 4.97
N LEU A 113 14.02 8.65 3.66
CA LEU A 113 12.82 8.44 2.88
C LEU A 113 12.48 6.95 2.75
N LEU A 114 13.47 6.10 2.53
CA LEU A 114 13.31 4.65 2.47
C LEU A 114 12.87 4.07 3.83
N GLN A 115 13.27 4.68 4.95
CA GLN A 115 12.78 4.31 6.28
C GLN A 115 11.33 4.73 6.52
N ALA A 116 10.92 5.86 5.93
CA ALA A 116 9.57 6.40 6.10
C ALA A 116 8.52 5.73 5.21
N GLY A 117 8.91 5.16 4.07
CA GLY A 117 7.98 4.54 3.12
C GLY A 117 8.58 4.29 1.74
N PRO A 118 7.73 4.00 0.74
CA PRO A 118 8.18 3.83 -0.64
C PRO A 118 8.69 5.16 -1.20
N TYR A 119 9.88 5.13 -1.76
CA TYR A 119 10.52 6.28 -2.40
C TYR A 119 10.13 6.33 -3.88
N ALA A 120 9.35 7.33 -4.26
CA ALA A 120 8.94 7.53 -5.65
C ALA A 120 10.09 8.13 -6.49
N LEU A 121 10.54 7.39 -7.49
CA LEU A 121 11.67 7.76 -8.35
C LEU A 121 11.35 8.93 -9.27
N SER A 122 10.16 8.93 -9.90
CA SER A 122 9.75 9.97 -10.85
C SER A 122 9.54 11.31 -10.16
N THR A 123 8.86 11.31 -9.02
CA THR A 123 8.56 12.52 -8.25
C THR A 123 9.83 13.20 -7.73
N ASN A 124 10.87 12.41 -7.43
CA ASN A 124 12.10 12.92 -6.83
C ASN A 124 13.24 13.16 -7.82
N LYS A 125 13.10 12.77 -9.10
CA LYS A 125 14.12 12.94 -10.13
C LYS A 125 14.58 14.39 -10.31
N ASN A 126 13.67 15.34 -10.18
CA ASN A 126 13.89 16.75 -10.47
C ASN A 126 14.24 17.60 -9.25
N ASN A 127 14.16 17.01 -8.05
CA ASN A 127 14.37 17.75 -6.80
C ASN A 127 15.85 18.00 -6.53
N TRP A 128 16.72 17.09 -6.97
CA TRP A 128 18.14 17.17 -6.70
C TRP A 128 18.91 17.81 -7.86
N ASN A 129 19.89 18.65 -7.52
CA ASN A 129 20.84 19.20 -8.51
C ASN A 129 21.98 18.21 -8.80
N VAL A 130 21.63 16.94 -9.05
CA VAL A 130 22.57 15.85 -9.36
C VAL A 130 22.12 15.06 -10.58
N ARG A 131 23.05 14.37 -11.23
CA ARG A 131 22.73 13.52 -12.38
C ARG A 131 21.87 12.34 -11.95
N LYS A 132 20.87 11.96 -12.77
CA LYS A 132 19.99 10.81 -12.54
C LYS A 132 20.76 9.52 -12.26
N GLN A 133 21.87 9.29 -12.97
CA GLN A 133 22.73 8.13 -12.79
C GLN A 133 23.26 8.01 -11.37
N HIS A 134 23.59 9.13 -10.72
CA HIS A 134 24.07 9.14 -9.34
C HIS A 134 22.99 8.64 -8.36
N ILE A 135 21.72 9.06 -8.52
CA ILE A 135 20.61 8.56 -7.70
C ILE A 135 20.42 7.06 -7.91
N THR A 136 20.48 6.60 -9.16
CA THR A 136 20.37 5.17 -9.47
C THR A 136 21.50 4.36 -8.83
N GLN A 137 22.74 4.84 -8.88
CA GLN A 137 23.90 4.19 -8.22
C GLN A 137 23.73 4.13 -6.70
N LEU A 138 23.24 5.22 -6.08
CA LEU A 138 22.98 5.24 -4.64
C LEU A 138 21.90 4.20 -4.25
N LEU A 139 20.86 4.04 -5.05
CA LEU A 139 19.81 3.04 -4.80
C LEU A 139 20.34 1.60 -4.97
N HIS A 140 21.20 1.35 -5.97
CA HIS A 140 21.80 0.02 -6.16
C HIS A 140 22.74 -0.40 -5.02
N GLN A 141 23.31 0.56 -4.29
CA GLN A 141 24.14 0.29 -3.11
C GLN A 141 23.32 -0.01 -1.85
N LYS A 142 21.98 0.10 -1.91
CA LYS A 142 21.08 -0.08 -0.78
C LYS A 142 20.24 -1.33 -0.94
N ASP A 143 19.87 -1.91 0.19
CA ASP A 143 18.95 -3.05 0.24
C ASP A 143 17.50 -2.62 -0.05
N VAL A 144 17.18 -2.44 -1.34
CA VAL A 144 15.87 -2.01 -1.81
C VAL A 144 15.26 -2.98 -2.80
N VAL A 145 13.93 -3.02 -2.82
CA VAL A 145 13.13 -3.66 -3.84
C VAL A 145 12.60 -2.57 -4.79
N LEU A 146 12.83 -2.74 -6.08
CA LEU A 146 12.34 -1.81 -7.10
C LEU A 146 11.03 -2.34 -7.68
N VAL A 147 9.97 -1.52 -7.61
CA VAL A 147 8.64 -1.84 -8.12
C VAL A 147 8.12 -0.66 -8.93
N GLY A 148 8.11 -0.81 -10.25
CA GLY A 148 7.71 0.28 -11.14
C GLY A 148 8.52 1.55 -10.87
N ASP A 149 7.86 2.60 -10.42
CA ASP A 149 8.47 3.89 -10.09
C ASP A 149 8.87 4.05 -8.61
N TYR A 150 8.87 2.95 -7.83
CA TYR A 150 9.17 3.00 -6.41
C TYR A 150 10.41 2.20 -6.04
N ALA A 151 11.21 2.74 -5.13
CA ALA A 151 12.22 2.02 -4.36
C ALA A 151 11.71 1.85 -2.92
N ILE A 152 11.76 0.64 -2.42
CA ILE A 152 11.18 0.25 -1.12
C ILE A 152 12.27 -0.49 -0.34
N SER A 153 12.49 -0.12 0.93
CA SER A 153 13.45 -0.85 1.77
C SER A 153 12.97 -2.28 2.02
N LYS A 154 13.91 -3.23 2.11
CA LYS A 154 13.58 -4.64 2.39
C LYS A 154 12.84 -4.82 3.71
N ASP A 155 13.08 -3.98 4.70
CA ASP A 155 12.37 -4.02 5.98
C ASP A 155 10.88 -3.69 5.81
N ILE A 156 10.57 -2.62 5.07
CA ILE A 156 9.19 -2.24 4.76
C ILE A 156 8.53 -3.34 3.92
N TRP A 157 9.22 -3.87 2.92
CA TRP A 157 8.74 -4.97 2.09
C TRP A 157 8.40 -6.20 2.93
N SER A 158 9.30 -6.60 3.82
CA SER A 158 9.08 -7.72 4.74
C SER A 158 7.90 -7.49 5.69
N ASN A 159 7.75 -6.28 6.21
CA ASN A 159 6.62 -5.92 7.07
C ASN A 159 5.28 -5.97 6.31
N TRP A 160 5.25 -5.48 5.07
CA TRP A 160 4.09 -5.57 4.21
C TRP A 160 3.73 -7.01 3.88
N SER A 161 4.71 -7.83 3.52
CA SER A 161 4.55 -9.27 3.27
C SER A 161 3.93 -9.98 4.47
N LYS A 162 4.45 -9.73 5.68
CA LYS A 162 3.90 -10.29 6.92
C LYS A 162 2.46 -9.81 7.19
N THR A 163 2.18 -8.54 6.93
CA THR A 163 0.85 -7.97 7.14
C THR A 163 -0.17 -8.59 6.20
N ILE A 164 0.15 -8.71 4.90
CA ILE A 164 -0.72 -9.37 3.92
C ILE A 164 -0.98 -10.83 4.33
N LEU A 165 0.06 -11.58 4.67
CA LEU A 165 -0.09 -12.97 5.12
C LEU A 165 -1.05 -13.07 6.31
N ARG A 166 -0.89 -12.22 7.33
CA ARG A 166 -1.78 -12.19 8.50
C ARG A 166 -3.21 -11.85 8.09
N THR A 167 -3.41 -10.84 7.25
CA THR A 167 -4.75 -10.44 6.78
C THR A 167 -5.43 -11.57 6.01
N VAL A 168 -4.73 -12.22 5.08
CA VAL A 168 -5.28 -13.36 4.33
C VAL A 168 -5.65 -14.51 5.26
N ILE A 169 -4.75 -14.88 6.18
CA ILE A 169 -5.00 -15.97 7.13
C ILE A 169 -6.17 -15.64 8.04
N SER A 170 -6.21 -14.43 8.65
CA SER A 170 -7.28 -14.05 9.58
C SER A 170 -8.64 -13.99 8.90
N THR A 171 -8.71 -13.43 7.70
CA THR A 171 -9.97 -13.31 6.95
C THR A 171 -10.50 -14.67 6.52
N LEU A 172 -9.63 -15.57 6.04
CA LEU A 172 -10.02 -16.93 5.65
C LEU A 172 -10.35 -17.81 6.86
N SER A 173 -9.72 -17.57 8.01
CA SER A 173 -10.05 -18.29 9.25
C SER A 173 -11.39 -17.83 9.84
N ALA A 174 -11.76 -16.57 9.67
CA ALA A 174 -13.04 -16.02 10.12
C ALA A 174 -14.21 -16.52 9.28
N ASP A 175 -13.98 -16.78 7.99
CA ASP A 175 -15.00 -17.28 7.06
C ASP A 175 -14.47 -18.51 6.31
N SER A 176 -14.68 -19.70 6.89
CA SER A 176 -14.26 -20.97 6.31
C SER A 176 -14.97 -21.34 5.00
N THR A 177 -16.00 -20.59 4.61
CA THR A 177 -16.70 -20.81 3.33
C THR A 177 -15.95 -20.21 2.15
N LYS A 178 -15.04 -19.27 2.40
CA LYS A 178 -14.23 -18.64 1.35
C LYS A 178 -13.05 -19.52 0.96
N THR A 179 -12.96 -19.82 -0.32
CA THR A 179 -11.83 -20.57 -0.91
C THR A 179 -10.59 -19.69 -1.14
N GLY A 180 -10.74 -18.37 -1.11
CA GLY A 180 -9.70 -17.37 -1.30
C GLY A 180 -10.29 -15.96 -1.37
N LEU A 181 -9.41 -14.95 -1.31
CA LEU A 181 -9.76 -13.52 -1.36
C LEU A 181 -9.37 -12.92 -2.71
N GLN A 182 -10.16 -12.01 -3.24
CA GLN A 182 -9.73 -11.17 -4.35
C GLN A 182 -8.77 -10.09 -3.83
N ILE A 183 -7.90 -9.56 -4.70
CA ILE A 183 -6.91 -8.54 -4.32
C ILE A 183 -7.59 -7.30 -3.72
N ASN A 184 -8.76 -6.90 -4.23
CA ASN A 184 -9.54 -5.79 -3.73
C ASN A 184 -10.22 -6.03 -2.36
N GLU A 185 -10.34 -7.28 -1.94
CA GLU A 185 -10.84 -7.66 -0.62
C GLU A 185 -9.75 -7.64 0.46
N ILE A 186 -8.47 -7.53 0.06
CA ILE A 186 -7.35 -7.47 0.99
C ILE A 186 -7.19 -6.04 1.48
N GLU A 187 -7.71 -5.77 2.67
CA GLU A 187 -7.51 -4.48 3.33
C GLU A 187 -6.03 -4.28 3.67
N SER A 188 -5.43 -3.23 3.13
CA SER A 188 -4.04 -2.89 3.40
C SER A 188 -3.78 -1.39 3.27
N THR A 189 -2.76 -0.92 3.99
CA THR A 189 -2.23 0.45 3.86
C THR A 189 -1.21 0.59 2.73
N ILE A 190 -0.97 -0.49 1.99
CA ILE A 190 -0.02 -0.53 0.87
C ILE A 190 -0.61 0.20 -0.33
N PRO A 191 0.16 1.03 -1.05
CA PRO A 191 -0.30 1.65 -2.28
C PRO A 191 -0.84 0.62 -3.27
N LYS A 192 -1.97 0.94 -3.92
CA LYS A 192 -2.70 0.00 -4.80
C LYS A 192 -1.88 -0.50 -5.97
N ASP A 193 -0.96 0.29 -6.46
CA ASP A 193 -0.03 -0.02 -7.55
C ASP A 193 1.11 -0.95 -7.12
N ILE A 194 1.43 -1.02 -5.83
CA ILE A 194 2.48 -1.87 -5.28
C ILE A 194 1.91 -3.21 -4.78
N LEU A 195 0.70 -3.21 -4.24
CA LEU A 195 0.05 -4.37 -3.63
C LEU A 195 0.08 -5.64 -4.50
N PRO A 196 -0.24 -5.59 -5.82
CA PRO A 196 -0.20 -6.78 -6.67
C PRO A 196 1.20 -7.40 -6.76
N THR A 197 2.24 -6.57 -6.73
CA THR A 197 3.63 -7.04 -6.80
C THR A 197 4.05 -7.75 -5.51
N VAL A 198 3.63 -7.24 -4.35
CA VAL A 198 3.88 -7.91 -3.06
C VAL A 198 3.18 -9.27 -3.00
N ILE A 199 1.93 -9.34 -3.46
CA ILE A 199 1.19 -10.61 -3.53
C ILE A 199 1.87 -11.59 -4.47
N LYS A 200 2.28 -11.15 -5.67
CA LYS A 200 3.01 -11.98 -6.63
C LYS A 200 4.32 -12.53 -6.06
N ASP A 201 5.05 -11.73 -5.31
CA ASP A 201 6.26 -12.16 -4.61
C ASP A 201 5.96 -13.24 -3.57
N LEU A 202 4.89 -13.07 -2.77
CA LEU A 202 4.44 -14.07 -1.80
C LEU A 202 3.97 -15.37 -2.46
N VAL A 203 3.34 -15.31 -3.62
CA VAL A 203 2.96 -16.48 -4.42
C VAL A 203 4.20 -17.17 -4.97
N SER A 204 5.14 -16.42 -5.54
CA SER A 204 6.40 -16.97 -6.09
C SER A 204 7.25 -17.65 -5.01
N ASN A 205 7.23 -17.14 -3.79
CA ASN A 205 7.92 -17.72 -2.63
C ASN A 205 7.12 -18.86 -1.95
N GLY A 206 5.95 -19.23 -2.47
CA GLY A 206 5.15 -20.35 -1.98
C GLY A 206 4.40 -20.08 -0.67
N TYR A 207 4.31 -18.83 -0.21
CA TYR A 207 3.53 -18.45 0.99
C TYR A 207 2.04 -18.33 0.69
N LEU A 208 1.70 -17.87 -0.50
CA LEU A 208 0.32 -17.77 -1.00
C LEU A 208 0.15 -18.60 -2.26
N LYS A 209 -1.11 -18.90 -2.59
CA LYS A 209 -1.54 -19.47 -3.88
C LYS A 209 -2.50 -18.50 -4.54
N ASP A 210 -2.39 -18.38 -5.86
CA ASP A 210 -3.35 -17.67 -6.70
C ASP A 210 -4.05 -18.69 -7.59
N GLU A 211 -5.31 -18.94 -7.31
CA GLU A 211 -6.16 -19.83 -8.09
C GLU A 211 -7.26 -19.00 -8.77
N SER A 212 -7.05 -18.70 -10.04
CA SER A 212 -8.00 -17.93 -10.86
C SER A 212 -8.35 -16.54 -10.26
N GLY A 213 -7.36 -15.82 -9.75
CA GLY A 213 -7.53 -14.49 -9.16
C GLY A 213 -8.01 -14.51 -7.69
N ARG A 214 -8.04 -15.69 -7.07
CA ARG A 214 -8.31 -15.87 -5.64
C ARG A 214 -7.04 -16.22 -4.89
N ILE A 215 -6.70 -15.38 -3.94
CA ILE A 215 -5.50 -15.52 -3.12
C ILE A 215 -5.85 -16.30 -1.85
N SER A 216 -5.11 -17.38 -1.61
CA SER A 216 -5.24 -18.20 -0.39
C SER A 216 -3.85 -18.47 0.20
N HIS A 217 -3.82 -18.85 1.47
CA HIS A 217 -2.57 -19.29 2.11
C HIS A 217 -2.17 -20.67 1.58
N SER A 218 -0.86 -20.91 1.36
CA SER A 218 -0.37 -22.17 0.77
C SER A 218 -0.72 -23.43 1.60
N LYS A 219 -0.90 -23.28 2.91
CA LYS A 219 -1.39 -24.32 3.83
C LYS A 219 -2.90 -24.27 4.05
N HIS A 220 -3.60 -23.37 3.38
CA HIS A 220 -5.05 -23.36 3.40
C HIS A 220 -5.50 -24.50 2.48
N SER A 221 -5.50 -25.71 3.01
CA SER A 221 -6.36 -26.74 2.50
C SER A 221 -7.78 -26.31 2.83
N SER A 222 -8.67 -26.39 1.88
CA SER A 222 -10.10 -26.32 2.12
C SER A 222 -10.53 -27.55 2.91
N ASP A 223 -9.86 -27.78 4.05
CA ASP A 223 -10.20 -28.89 4.92
C ASP A 223 -11.62 -28.69 5.41
N LEU A 224 -12.41 -29.70 5.18
CA LEU A 224 -13.76 -29.76 5.68
C LEU A 224 -13.73 -29.55 7.20
N SER A 225 -14.52 -28.65 7.72
CA SER A 225 -14.71 -28.50 9.16
C SER A 225 -15.14 -29.83 9.77
N PRO A 226 -14.89 -30.07 11.04
CA PRO A 226 -15.33 -31.33 11.68
C PRO A 226 -16.82 -31.61 11.48
N THR A 227 -17.64 -30.58 11.45
CA THR A 227 -19.10 -30.66 11.19
C THR A 227 -19.38 -31.03 9.72
N GLU A 228 -18.67 -30.40 8.78
CA GLU A 228 -18.80 -30.73 7.36
C GLU A 228 -18.31 -32.14 7.05
N LYS A 229 -17.22 -32.60 7.68
CA LYS A 229 -16.74 -33.99 7.55
C LYS A 229 -17.79 -34.97 8.00
N LYS A 230 -18.39 -34.78 9.16
CA LYS A 230 -19.46 -35.64 9.68
C LYS A 230 -20.66 -35.67 8.73
N LEU A 231 -21.07 -34.51 8.25
CA LEU A 231 -22.21 -34.39 7.35
C LEU A 231 -21.92 -34.98 5.97
N LEU A 232 -20.70 -34.77 5.43
CA LEU A 232 -20.28 -35.37 4.17
C LEU A 232 -20.24 -36.90 4.28
N VAL A 233 -19.72 -37.48 5.36
CA VAL A 233 -19.72 -38.92 5.60
C VAL A 233 -21.15 -39.47 5.65
N ALA A 234 -22.10 -38.79 6.28
CA ALA A 234 -23.49 -39.18 6.29
C ALA A 234 -24.12 -39.16 4.89
N ILE A 235 -23.88 -38.12 4.11
CA ILE A 235 -24.43 -37.95 2.77
C ILE A 235 -23.70 -38.84 1.75
N SER A 236 -22.41 -39.10 1.90
CA SER A 236 -21.60 -39.89 0.97
C SER A 236 -22.11 -41.30 0.79
N LYS A 237 -22.75 -41.87 1.85
CA LYS A 237 -23.41 -43.17 1.75
C LYS A 237 -24.48 -43.23 0.67
N HIS A 238 -25.20 -42.12 0.45
CA HIS A 238 -26.23 -41.97 -0.58
C HIS A 238 -25.69 -41.57 -1.92
N LEU A 239 -24.51 -40.92 -1.96
CA LEU A 239 -23.83 -40.48 -3.19
C LEU A 239 -22.89 -41.54 -3.78
N ASN A 240 -22.58 -42.61 -3.06
CA ASN A 240 -21.71 -43.71 -3.48
C ASN A 240 -22.42 -44.68 -4.43
N SER A 241 -23.00 -44.14 -5.49
CA SER A 241 -23.72 -44.90 -6.51
C SER A 241 -23.38 -44.33 -7.89
N PHE A 242 -23.44 -45.16 -8.95
CA PHE A 242 -23.33 -44.72 -10.33
C PHE A 242 -24.51 -43.83 -10.77
N GLN A 243 -25.62 -43.87 -10.05
CA GLN A 243 -26.76 -42.98 -10.26
C GLN A 243 -27.21 -42.40 -8.91
N PRO A 244 -26.49 -41.40 -8.39
CA PRO A 244 -26.85 -40.82 -7.12
C PRO A 244 -28.21 -40.11 -7.20
N PRO A 245 -28.99 -40.14 -6.11
CA PRO A 245 -30.32 -39.55 -6.06
C PRO A 245 -30.24 -38.04 -6.31
N PRO A 246 -31.28 -37.45 -6.92
CA PRO A 246 -31.36 -36.01 -7.12
C PRO A 246 -31.52 -35.29 -5.76
N LEU A 247 -31.27 -33.99 -5.73
CA LEU A 247 -31.27 -33.17 -4.53
C LEU A 247 -32.60 -33.30 -3.74
N GLY A 248 -33.74 -33.48 -4.43
CA GLY A 248 -35.05 -33.69 -3.76
C GLY A 248 -35.04 -34.93 -2.91
N ASP A 249 -34.66 -36.05 -3.48
CA ASP A 249 -34.62 -37.35 -2.77
C ASP A 249 -33.56 -37.35 -1.64
N LEU A 250 -32.46 -36.59 -1.84
CA LEU A 250 -31.44 -36.41 -0.77
C LEU A 250 -32.01 -35.66 0.43
N VAL A 251 -32.91 -34.69 0.22
CA VAL A 251 -33.63 -34.00 1.31
C VAL A 251 -34.46 -35.00 2.14
N ASP A 252 -35.20 -35.89 1.47
CA ASP A 252 -36.02 -36.87 2.11
C ASP A 252 -35.18 -37.91 2.87
N LEU A 253 -34.05 -38.34 2.31
CA LEU A 253 -33.14 -39.32 2.91
C LEU A 253 -32.33 -38.77 4.09
N THR A 254 -32.01 -37.47 4.07
CA THR A 254 -31.14 -36.85 5.08
C THR A 254 -31.90 -36.05 6.12
N GLY A 255 -33.16 -35.69 5.85
CA GLY A 255 -33.98 -34.84 6.73
C GLY A 255 -33.50 -33.38 6.80
N ILE A 256 -32.55 -32.98 5.94
CA ILE A 256 -31.98 -31.61 5.93
C ILE A 256 -32.80 -30.73 4.98
N PRO A 257 -33.21 -29.53 5.41
CA PRO A 257 -33.94 -28.60 4.54
C PRO A 257 -33.19 -28.32 3.24
N ARG A 258 -33.92 -28.30 2.11
CA ARG A 258 -33.37 -28.14 0.76
C ARG A 258 -32.43 -26.96 0.61
N PRO A 259 -32.67 -25.73 1.15
CA PRO A 259 -31.76 -24.60 1.05
C PRO A 259 -30.40 -24.89 1.74
N GLU A 260 -30.42 -25.48 2.92
CA GLU A 260 -29.24 -25.81 3.71
C GLU A 260 -28.41 -26.90 3.03
N LEU A 261 -29.06 -27.98 2.59
CA LEU A 261 -28.41 -29.08 1.88
C LEU A 261 -27.79 -28.62 0.57
N SER A 262 -28.49 -27.76 -0.19
CA SER A 262 -27.98 -27.20 -1.43
C SER A 262 -26.77 -26.29 -1.19
N ALA A 263 -26.81 -25.44 -0.17
CA ALA A 263 -25.70 -24.58 0.23
C ALA A 263 -24.47 -25.42 0.64
N PHE A 264 -24.72 -26.46 1.46
CA PHE A 264 -23.66 -27.37 1.88
C PHE A 264 -23.04 -28.11 0.69
N LEU A 265 -23.82 -28.77 -0.17
CA LEU A 265 -23.30 -29.51 -1.33
C LEU A 265 -22.54 -28.60 -2.29
N ASN A 266 -23.02 -27.37 -2.53
CA ASN A 266 -22.29 -26.39 -3.36
C ASN A 266 -20.96 -25.94 -2.69
N SER A 267 -20.91 -25.85 -1.35
CA SER A 267 -19.66 -25.59 -0.61
C SER A 267 -18.66 -26.73 -0.81
N ILE A 268 -19.11 -27.98 -0.70
CA ILE A 268 -18.27 -29.18 -0.87
C ILE A 268 -17.78 -29.33 -2.33
N VAL A 269 -18.60 -28.96 -3.32
CA VAL A 269 -18.18 -28.89 -4.73
C VAL A 269 -17.05 -27.87 -4.91
N LYS A 270 -17.16 -26.70 -4.29
CA LYS A 270 -16.08 -25.68 -4.34
C LYS A 270 -14.79 -26.16 -3.68
N LYS A 271 -14.88 -27.03 -2.68
CA LYS A 271 -13.75 -27.65 -1.99
C LYS A 271 -13.16 -28.83 -2.76
N GLY A 272 -13.77 -29.24 -3.87
CA GLY A 272 -13.26 -30.27 -4.77
C GLY A 272 -13.53 -31.72 -4.40
N GLU A 273 -14.34 -31.97 -3.33
CA GLU A 273 -14.69 -33.31 -2.91
C GLU A 273 -15.90 -33.91 -3.67
N LEU A 274 -16.75 -33.03 -4.20
CA LEU A 274 -17.90 -33.41 -5.02
C LEU A 274 -17.82 -32.74 -6.39
N ALA A 275 -18.44 -33.34 -7.39
CA ALA A 275 -18.68 -32.75 -8.69
C ALA A 275 -20.19 -32.55 -8.90
N LYS A 276 -20.57 -31.37 -9.41
CA LYS A 276 -21.96 -31.07 -9.79
C LYS A 276 -22.12 -31.27 -11.29
N ILE A 277 -22.89 -32.27 -11.69
CA ILE A 277 -23.11 -32.62 -13.09
C ILE A 277 -24.37 -31.94 -13.66
N SER A 278 -25.37 -31.72 -12.80
CA SER A 278 -26.58 -31.00 -13.18
C SER A 278 -27.07 -30.10 -12.07
N SER A 279 -28.13 -29.31 -12.29
CA SER A 279 -28.73 -28.46 -11.26
C SER A 279 -29.15 -29.20 -10.00
N THR A 280 -29.38 -30.50 -10.08
CA THR A 280 -29.92 -31.31 -8.99
C THR A 280 -29.08 -32.55 -8.63
N ARG A 281 -28.00 -32.86 -9.37
CA ARG A 281 -27.21 -34.07 -9.13
C ARG A 281 -25.75 -33.76 -8.81
N TYR A 282 -25.27 -34.40 -7.75
CA TYR A 282 -23.92 -34.33 -7.21
C TYR A 282 -23.30 -35.73 -7.16
N TYR A 283 -22.01 -35.80 -7.51
CA TYR A 283 -21.22 -37.03 -7.52
C TYR A 283 -20.02 -36.91 -6.61
N LEU A 284 -19.66 -38.00 -5.93
CA LEU A 284 -18.33 -38.10 -5.31
C LEU A 284 -17.26 -38.10 -6.41
N LYS A 285 -16.23 -37.30 -6.25
CA LYS A 285 -15.17 -37.14 -7.28
C LYS A 285 -14.51 -38.48 -7.64
N PRO A 286 -14.11 -39.37 -6.67
CA PRO A 286 -13.56 -40.67 -7.00
C PRO A 286 -14.54 -41.55 -7.79
N LYS A 287 -15.87 -41.43 -7.51
CA LYS A 287 -16.87 -42.23 -8.21
C LYS A 287 -17.15 -41.70 -9.63
N LEU A 288 -16.95 -40.44 -9.86
CA LEU A 288 -17.04 -39.84 -11.20
C LEU A 288 -15.84 -40.27 -12.06
N GLU A 289 -14.66 -40.33 -11.47
CA GLU A 289 -13.44 -40.79 -12.16
C GLU A 289 -13.57 -42.26 -12.62
N GLU A 290 -14.14 -43.12 -11.76
CA GLU A 290 -14.48 -44.50 -12.11
C GLU A 290 -15.50 -44.67 -13.28
N LEU A 291 -16.26 -43.61 -13.60
CA LEU A 291 -17.24 -43.62 -14.68
C LEU A 291 -16.65 -43.15 -16.00
N ILE A 292 -15.48 -42.53 -16.00
CA ILE A 292 -14.83 -41.95 -17.16
C ILE A 292 -13.77 -42.92 -17.71
N ASP A 293 -13.21 -43.78 -16.87
CA ASP A 293 -12.35 -44.91 -17.24
C ASP A 293 -13.19 -46.10 -17.77
#